data_4ebc2a33578dfeb65dfef656e836e6c3
#
_entry.id   4ebc2a33578dfeb65dfef656e836e6c3
#
_cell.length_a   1.000
_cell.length_b   1.000
_cell.length_c   1.000
_cell.angle_alpha   90.00
_cell.angle_beta   90.00
_cell.angle_gamma   90.00
#
_symmetry.space_group_name_H-M   'P 1'
#
loop_
_entity.id
_entity.type
_entity.pdbx_description
1 polymer ?
#
loop_
_entity_poly.entity_id
_entity_poly.type
_entity_poly.pdbx_seq_one_letter_code
_entity_poly.pdbx_strand_id
1 'polypeptide(L)'
;WEERRKQLFDALDKTPKGSIVCVFDGTDRVSHMFHRYLDSTHPANAGKDTEWGKDKVAEIYSIADNLIGEVREKLNPKRDRLMIISDHGFCQFKRGVNLNAWLRDHGYLVLKDSAPVDEETGKKISRDWLQDVDWSQTKAFSLGLTGMFINRQARERDGIVNEGEELAGLKDEIV
;
A
#
# COMPACT_ATOMS: atom_id res chain seq x y z
N TRP A 1 -15.92 -11.99 9.04
CA TRP A 1 -15.64 -13.27 8.37
C TRP A 1 -16.92 -14.10 8.23
N GLU A 2 -17.59 -14.44 9.33
CA GLU A 2 -18.78 -15.29 9.35
C GLU A 2 -19.93 -14.79 8.48
N GLU A 3 -20.17 -13.50 8.42
CA GLU A 3 -21.19 -12.91 7.55
C GLU A 3 -20.88 -13.17 6.07
N ARG A 4 -19.63 -12.94 5.65
CA ARG A 4 -19.18 -13.22 4.28
C ARG A 4 -19.28 -14.71 3.93
N ARG A 5 -18.92 -15.57 4.89
CA ARG A 5 -19.06 -17.01 4.74
C ARG A 5 -20.52 -17.39 4.46
N LYS A 6 -21.45 -16.89 5.27
CA LYS A 6 -22.89 -17.15 5.07
C LYS A 6 -23.38 -16.65 3.69
N GLN A 7 -22.98 -15.45 3.28
CA GLN A 7 -23.30 -14.88 1.96
C GLN A 7 -22.78 -15.76 0.81
N LEU A 8 -21.54 -16.26 0.93
CA LEU A 8 -20.96 -17.14 -0.07
C LEU A 8 -21.75 -18.44 -0.23
N PHE A 9 -22.09 -19.10 0.88
CA PHE A 9 -22.86 -20.36 0.84
C PHE A 9 -24.28 -20.16 0.34
N ASP A 10 -24.94 -19.06 0.73
CA ASP A 10 -26.25 -18.70 0.19
C ASP A 10 -26.19 -18.46 -1.33
N ALA A 11 -25.13 -17.80 -1.81
CA ALA A 11 -24.92 -17.60 -3.24
C ALA A 11 -24.67 -18.93 -3.97
N LEU A 12 -23.88 -19.83 -3.40
CA LEU A 12 -23.63 -21.18 -3.96
C LEU A 12 -24.92 -21.99 -4.10
N ASP A 13 -25.77 -21.94 -3.09
CA ASP A 13 -27.04 -22.67 -3.09
C ASP A 13 -28.06 -22.08 -4.10
N LYS A 14 -28.03 -20.77 -4.33
CA LYS A 14 -28.95 -20.05 -5.21
C LYS A 14 -28.47 -19.93 -6.67
N THR A 15 -27.22 -20.25 -6.97
CA THR A 15 -26.64 -20.06 -8.30
C THR A 15 -26.20 -21.40 -8.90
N PRO A 16 -27.16 -22.19 -9.46
CA PRO A 16 -26.84 -23.51 -10.01
C PRO A 16 -26.02 -23.44 -11.31
N LYS A 17 -25.95 -22.27 -11.95
CA LYS A 17 -25.18 -22.01 -13.16
C LYS A 17 -24.79 -20.54 -13.24
N GLY A 18 -23.51 -20.26 -13.40
CA GLY A 18 -22.98 -18.90 -13.49
C GLY A 18 -21.63 -18.77 -12.83
N SER A 19 -21.27 -17.56 -12.44
CA SER A 19 -20.04 -17.24 -11.74
C SER A 19 -20.37 -16.56 -10.41
N ILE A 20 -19.66 -16.95 -9.36
CA ILE A 20 -19.72 -16.34 -8.04
C ILE A 20 -18.34 -15.78 -7.74
N VAL A 21 -18.26 -14.52 -7.36
CA VAL A 21 -17.03 -13.86 -6.88
C VAL A 21 -17.28 -13.41 -5.45
N CYS A 22 -16.42 -13.83 -4.54
CA CYS A 22 -16.49 -13.43 -3.15
C CYS A 22 -15.13 -12.99 -2.65
N VAL A 23 -15.06 -11.82 -2.02
CA VAL A 23 -13.82 -11.25 -1.47
C VAL A 23 -13.80 -11.43 0.03
N PHE A 24 -12.71 -12.00 0.55
CA PHE A 24 -12.42 -12.14 1.96
C PHE A 24 -11.20 -11.29 2.32
N ASP A 25 -11.42 -10.15 2.94
CA ASP A 25 -10.40 -9.18 3.32
C ASP A 25 -9.73 -9.48 4.69
N GLY A 26 -10.11 -10.58 5.34
CA GLY A 26 -9.59 -10.94 6.66
C GLY A 26 -8.11 -11.27 6.65
N THR A 27 -7.61 -11.94 5.62
CA THR A 27 -6.18 -12.25 5.47
C THR A 27 -5.36 -10.99 5.31
N ASP A 28 -5.82 -10.02 4.53
CA ASP A 28 -5.21 -8.72 4.34
C ASP A 28 -5.17 -7.92 5.65
N ARG A 29 -6.31 -7.71 6.29
CA ARG A 29 -6.43 -6.94 7.53
C ARG A 29 -5.57 -7.49 8.66
N VAL A 30 -5.60 -8.80 8.85
CA VAL A 30 -4.79 -9.46 9.90
C VAL A 30 -3.32 -9.34 9.57
N SER A 31 -2.93 -9.51 8.31
CA SER A 31 -1.53 -9.35 7.91
C SER A 31 -1.04 -7.92 8.12
N HIS A 32 -1.82 -6.89 7.76
CA HIS A 32 -1.46 -5.50 8.05
C HIS A 32 -1.17 -5.23 9.52
N MET A 33 -1.93 -5.85 10.42
CA MET A 33 -1.78 -5.63 11.86
C MET A 33 -0.69 -6.50 12.50
N PHE A 34 -0.51 -7.74 12.01
CA PHE A 34 0.25 -8.77 12.75
C PHE A 34 1.47 -9.29 12.01
N HIS A 35 1.65 -8.99 10.72
CA HIS A 35 2.76 -9.54 9.94
C HIS A 35 4.14 -9.23 10.54
N ARG A 36 4.31 -8.07 11.20
CA ARG A 36 5.56 -7.69 11.87
C ARG A 36 5.97 -8.66 12.99
N TYR A 37 5.01 -9.36 13.61
CA TYR A 37 5.28 -10.30 14.70
C TYR A 37 5.89 -11.62 14.24
N LEU A 38 5.89 -11.87 12.91
CA LEU A 38 6.60 -13.01 12.31
C LEU A 38 8.14 -12.80 12.29
N ASP A 39 8.61 -11.59 12.51
CA ASP A 39 10.03 -11.24 12.54
C ASP A 39 10.41 -10.67 13.91
N SER A 40 11.11 -11.46 14.71
CA SER A 40 11.57 -11.06 16.05
C SER A 40 12.55 -9.85 16.00
N THR A 41 13.18 -9.61 14.84
CA THR A 41 14.13 -8.50 14.64
C THR A 41 13.47 -7.22 14.12
N HIS A 42 12.15 -7.22 13.95
CA HIS A 42 11.44 -6.07 13.42
C HIS A 42 11.58 -4.85 14.35
N PRO A 43 12.01 -3.66 13.86
CA PRO A 43 12.30 -2.49 14.71
C PRO A 43 11.13 -2.06 15.61
N ALA A 44 9.90 -2.16 15.12
CA ALA A 44 8.70 -1.81 15.87
C ALA A 44 8.38 -2.77 17.05
N ASN A 45 9.08 -3.91 17.13
CA ASN A 45 8.93 -4.90 18.19
C ASN A 45 9.92 -4.69 19.35
N ALA A 46 10.91 -3.83 19.19
CA ALA A 46 11.95 -3.62 20.21
C ALA A 46 11.34 -3.23 21.56
N GLY A 47 11.70 -3.97 22.62
CA GLY A 47 11.23 -3.74 23.99
C GLY A 47 9.77 -4.06 24.26
N LYS A 48 9.09 -4.78 23.35
CA LYS A 48 7.66 -5.15 23.50
C LYS A 48 7.48 -6.66 23.58
N ASP A 49 6.45 -7.07 24.32
CA ASP A 49 5.95 -8.45 24.25
C ASP A 49 5.27 -8.65 22.89
N THR A 50 5.73 -9.62 22.13
CA THR A 50 5.27 -9.93 20.77
C THR A 50 4.69 -11.35 20.67
N GLU A 51 4.78 -12.16 21.72
CA GLU A 51 4.38 -13.57 21.68
C GLU A 51 2.91 -13.74 21.29
N TRP A 52 2.03 -12.92 21.86
CA TRP A 52 0.59 -12.96 21.60
C TRP A 52 0.18 -12.73 20.12
N GLY A 53 1.04 -12.10 19.32
CA GLY A 53 0.77 -11.75 17.93
C GLY A 53 1.34 -12.72 16.89
N LYS A 54 2.23 -13.64 17.29
CA LYS A 54 2.98 -14.51 16.38
C LYS A 54 2.11 -15.39 15.49
N ASP A 55 1.06 -15.95 16.07
CA ASP A 55 0.25 -16.96 15.39
C ASP A 55 -0.94 -16.38 14.63
N LYS A 56 -1.22 -15.07 14.77
CA LYS A 56 -2.44 -14.46 14.22
C LYS A 56 -2.55 -14.55 12.71
N VAL A 57 -1.44 -14.44 12.01
CA VAL A 57 -1.42 -14.60 10.55
C VAL A 57 -1.70 -16.05 10.18
N ALA A 58 -1.07 -17.01 10.85
CA ALA A 58 -1.31 -18.44 10.58
C ALA A 58 -2.76 -18.83 10.91
N GLU A 59 -3.33 -18.31 12.00
CA GLU A 59 -4.73 -18.54 12.39
C GLU A 59 -5.70 -18.12 11.28
N ILE A 60 -5.58 -16.90 10.74
CA ILE A 60 -6.50 -16.42 9.70
C ILE A 60 -6.34 -17.20 8.38
N TYR A 61 -5.13 -17.61 8.03
CA TYR A 61 -4.93 -18.46 6.86
C TYR A 61 -5.50 -19.86 7.05
N SER A 62 -5.42 -20.42 8.26
CA SER A 62 -6.08 -21.70 8.58
C SER A 62 -7.61 -21.61 8.49
N ILE A 63 -8.19 -20.48 8.91
CA ILE A 63 -9.62 -20.23 8.74
C ILE A 63 -10.00 -20.14 7.26
N ALA A 64 -9.16 -19.49 6.45
CA ALA A 64 -9.37 -19.39 5.00
C ALA A 64 -9.25 -20.76 4.31
N ASP A 65 -8.27 -21.58 4.70
CA ASP A 65 -8.09 -22.92 4.15
C ASP A 65 -9.27 -23.85 4.46
N ASN A 66 -9.78 -23.81 5.69
CA ASN A 66 -10.99 -24.54 6.08
C ASN A 66 -12.19 -24.14 5.23
N LEU A 67 -12.38 -22.83 4.99
CA LEU A 67 -13.45 -22.33 4.12
C LEU A 67 -13.32 -22.85 2.68
N ILE A 68 -12.10 -22.90 2.16
CA ILE A 68 -11.82 -23.47 0.84
C ILE A 68 -12.20 -24.96 0.80
N GLY A 69 -11.90 -25.71 1.85
CA GLY A 69 -12.32 -27.09 2.03
C GLY A 69 -13.84 -27.26 1.95
N GLU A 70 -14.57 -26.47 2.74
CA GLU A 70 -16.05 -26.50 2.73
C GLU A 70 -16.64 -26.13 1.37
N VAL A 71 -16.08 -25.15 0.66
CA VAL A 71 -16.51 -24.78 -0.69
C VAL A 71 -16.27 -25.92 -1.67
N ARG A 72 -15.11 -26.59 -1.60
CA ARG A 72 -14.79 -27.72 -2.46
C ARG A 72 -15.76 -28.90 -2.29
N GLU A 73 -16.23 -29.16 -1.08
CA GLU A 73 -17.25 -30.18 -0.81
C GLU A 73 -18.60 -29.89 -1.48
N LYS A 74 -18.93 -28.60 -1.66
CA LYS A 74 -20.18 -28.15 -2.34
C LYS A 74 -20.09 -28.24 -3.86
N LEU A 75 -18.89 -28.22 -4.44
CA LEU A 75 -18.68 -28.17 -5.88
C LEU A 75 -18.65 -29.55 -6.53
N ASN A 76 -19.19 -29.65 -7.74
CA ASN A 76 -19.03 -30.83 -8.57
C ASN A 76 -17.71 -30.72 -9.37
N PRO A 77 -16.68 -31.54 -9.08
CA PRO A 77 -15.35 -31.41 -9.70
C PRO A 77 -15.33 -31.67 -11.21
N LYS A 78 -16.36 -32.31 -11.76
CA LYS A 78 -16.48 -32.54 -13.21
C LYS A 78 -17.02 -31.32 -13.96
N ARG A 79 -17.79 -30.46 -13.28
CA ARG A 79 -18.49 -29.34 -13.89
C ARG A 79 -17.95 -27.99 -13.42
N ASP A 80 -17.70 -27.87 -12.11
CA ASP A 80 -17.40 -26.60 -11.46
C ASP A 80 -15.89 -26.34 -11.38
N ARG A 81 -15.49 -25.10 -11.30
CA ARG A 81 -14.10 -24.67 -11.11
C ARG A 81 -14.04 -23.69 -9.96
N LEU A 82 -13.10 -23.91 -9.05
CA LEU A 82 -12.73 -23.00 -7.99
C LEU A 82 -11.42 -22.31 -8.37
N MET A 83 -11.39 -21.00 -8.30
CA MET A 83 -10.20 -20.18 -8.45
C MET A 83 -9.99 -19.38 -7.17
N ILE A 84 -8.78 -19.41 -6.64
CA ILE A 84 -8.35 -18.63 -5.48
C ILE A 84 -7.28 -17.67 -5.98
N ILE A 85 -7.51 -16.38 -5.77
CA ILE A 85 -6.62 -15.33 -6.25
C ILE A 85 -6.33 -14.35 -5.12
N SER A 86 -5.20 -13.66 -5.21
CA SER A 86 -4.81 -12.55 -4.37
C SER A 86 -4.37 -11.37 -5.25
N ASP A 87 -4.65 -10.17 -4.85
CA ASP A 87 -4.20 -8.94 -5.52
C ASP A 87 -2.73 -8.66 -5.20
N HIS A 88 -2.23 -9.02 -4.01
CA HIS A 88 -0.85 -8.94 -3.58
C HIS A 88 -0.54 -9.94 -2.47
N GLY A 89 0.71 -10.05 -2.12
CA GLY A 89 1.20 -10.74 -0.93
C GLY A 89 1.60 -9.74 0.18
N PHE A 90 2.39 -10.23 1.15
CA PHE A 90 2.93 -9.42 2.23
C PHE A 90 4.44 -9.62 2.37
N CYS A 91 5.12 -8.55 2.74
CA CYS A 91 6.51 -8.58 3.19
C CYS A 91 6.67 -7.73 4.46
N GLN A 92 7.83 -7.83 5.10
CA GLN A 92 8.11 -7.04 6.29
C GLN A 92 8.30 -5.57 5.95
N PHE A 93 7.48 -4.72 6.55
CA PHE A 93 7.60 -3.27 6.43
C PHE A 93 8.41 -2.73 7.62
N LYS A 94 9.72 -2.66 7.46
CA LYS A 94 10.65 -2.29 8.54
C LYS A 94 10.89 -0.79 8.64
N ARG A 95 10.85 -0.06 7.52
CA ARG A 95 11.13 1.38 7.43
C ARG A 95 10.30 2.03 6.36
N GLY A 96 9.76 3.21 6.67
CA GLY A 96 9.16 4.11 5.69
C GLY A 96 10.22 5.06 5.13
N VAL A 97 10.08 5.39 3.84
CA VAL A 97 10.86 6.45 3.19
C VAL A 97 9.91 7.56 2.80
N ASN A 98 10.19 8.78 3.28
CA ASN A 98 9.45 9.96 2.85
C ASN A 98 10.13 10.53 1.60
N LEU A 99 9.61 10.18 0.43
CA LEU A 99 10.18 10.63 -0.85
C LEU A 99 10.16 12.15 -1.00
N ASN A 100 9.13 12.84 -0.50
CA ASN A 100 9.10 14.31 -0.56
C ASN A 100 10.16 14.96 0.34
N ALA A 101 10.49 14.36 1.48
CA ALA A 101 11.60 14.82 2.30
C ALA A 101 12.93 14.62 1.59
N TRP A 102 13.11 13.48 0.93
CA TRP A 102 14.31 13.21 0.13
C TRP A 102 14.43 14.20 -1.05
N LEU A 103 13.35 14.39 -1.82
CA LEU A 103 13.31 15.34 -2.94
C LEU A 103 13.61 16.78 -2.49
N ARG A 104 13.08 17.19 -1.33
CA ARG A 104 13.39 18.50 -0.73
C ARG A 104 14.87 18.62 -0.38
N ASP A 105 15.42 17.63 0.28
CA ASP A 105 16.81 17.64 0.75
C ASP A 105 17.81 17.61 -0.42
N HIS A 106 17.38 17.17 -1.61
CA HIS A 106 18.17 17.18 -2.85
C HIS A 106 17.81 18.32 -3.80
N GLY A 107 16.93 19.25 -3.39
CA GLY A 107 16.60 20.45 -4.18
C GLY A 107 15.61 20.23 -5.34
N TYR A 108 15.00 19.07 -5.44
CA TYR A 108 13.95 18.79 -6.45
C TYR A 108 12.58 19.29 -6.04
N LEU A 109 12.30 19.37 -4.73
CA LEU A 109 11.08 19.91 -4.16
C LEU A 109 11.44 21.12 -3.29
N VAL A 110 10.81 22.25 -3.57
CA VAL A 110 11.03 23.51 -2.85
C VAL A 110 9.79 23.87 -2.04
N LEU A 111 9.99 24.26 -0.79
CA LEU A 111 8.91 24.73 0.07
C LEU A 111 8.92 26.25 0.17
N LYS A 112 7.71 26.85 0.25
CA LYS A 112 7.50 28.28 0.44
C LYS A 112 8.22 28.78 1.70
N ASP A 113 8.51 30.07 1.75
CA ASP A 113 9.11 30.67 2.95
C ASP A 113 8.20 30.59 4.17
N SER A 114 6.90 30.61 3.96
CA SER A 114 5.87 30.45 4.99
C SER A 114 5.65 29.02 5.47
N ALA A 115 6.36 28.03 4.91
CA ALA A 115 6.23 26.63 5.32
C ALA A 115 6.65 26.47 6.78
N PRO A 116 5.94 25.63 7.56
CA PRO A 116 6.31 25.37 8.94
C PRO A 116 7.66 24.67 9.04
N VAL A 117 8.35 24.87 10.15
CA VAL A 117 9.61 24.23 10.48
C VAL A 117 9.35 23.16 11.51
N ASP A 118 9.86 21.98 11.26
CA ASP A 118 9.88 20.88 12.21
C ASP A 118 10.86 21.20 13.35
N GLU A 119 10.37 21.17 14.59
CA GLU A 119 11.15 21.59 15.76
C GLU A 119 12.32 20.65 16.07
N GLU A 120 12.18 19.37 15.75
CA GLU A 120 13.22 18.37 16.03
C GLU A 120 14.35 18.42 15.01
N THR A 121 14.04 18.58 13.74
CA THR A 121 15.03 18.53 12.65
C THR A 121 15.49 19.90 12.18
N GLY A 122 14.78 20.98 12.55
CA GLY A 122 15.04 22.34 12.06
C GLY A 122 14.77 22.54 10.57
N LYS A 123 14.16 21.58 9.90
CA LYS A 123 13.86 21.63 8.47
C LYS A 123 12.44 22.08 8.17
N LYS A 124 12.25 22.82 7.07
CA LYS A 124 10.91 23.12 6.57
C LYS A 124 10.16 21.83 6.22
N ILE A 125 8.89 21.74 6.57
CA ILE A 125 7.99 20.63 6.23
C ILE A 125 6.76 21.16 5.50
N SER A 126 6.13 20.34 4.67
CA SER A 126 4.83 20.67 4.11
C SER A 126 3.73 20.07 4.95
N ARG A 127 2.68 20.85 5.20
CA ARG A 127 1.41 20.33 5.70
C ARG A 127 0.79 19.37 4.68
N ASP A 128 -0.30 18.75 5.07
CA ASP A 128 -1.02 17.79 4.23
C ASP A 128 -1.26 18.29 2.82
N TRP A 129 -1.25 17.38 1.86
CA TRP A 129 -1.54 17.65 0.45
C TRP A 129 -0.61 18.66 -0.23
N LEU A 130 0.65 18.74 0.21
CA LEU A 130 1.69 19.57 -0.43
C LEU A 130 1.33 21.08 -0.48
N GLN A 131 0.55 21.58 0.50
CA GLN A 131 0.06 22.97 0.53
C GLN A 131 1.19 24.01 0.55
N ASP A 132 2.31 23.66 1.15
CA ASP A 132 3.44 24.54 1.34
C ASP A 132 4.51 24.41 0.26
N VAL A 133 4.26 23.63 -0.79
CA VAL A 133 5.17 23.51 -1.93
C VAL A 133 5.14 24.78 -2.80
N ASP A 134 6.32 25.27 -3.14
CA ASP A 134 6.50 26.28 -4.17
C ASP A 134 6.61 25.59 -5.54
N TRP A 135 5.50 25.52 -6.23
CA TRP A 135 5.42 24.85 -7.52
C TRP A 135 6.22 25.52 -8.63
N SER A 136 6.49 26.83 -8.49
CA SER A 136 7.29 27.58 -9.47
C SER A 136 8.78 27.21 -9.43
N GLN A 137 9.21 26.51 -8.39
CA GLN A 137 10.60 26.07 -8.20
C GLN A 137 10.74 24.56 -8.03
N THR A 138 9.65 23.83 -7.91
CA THR A 138 9.64 22.38 -7.68
C THR A 138 9.70 21.62 -9.02
N LYS A 139 10.70 20.76 -9.16
CA LYS A 139 10.90 19.91 -10.35
C LYS A 139 10.20 18.56 -10.24
N ALA A 140 10.19 17.98 -9.02
CA ALA A 140 9.62 16.66 -8.78
C ALA A 140 8.93 16.59 -7.42
N PHE A 141 7.91 15.75 -7.32
CA PHE A 141 7.14 15.51 -6.10
C PHE A 141 6.60 14.08 -6.06
N SER A 142 6.23 13.60 -4.88
CA SER A 142 5.62 12.28 -4.70
C SER A 142 4.20 12.40 -4.18
N LEU A 143 3.30 11.62 -4.76
CA LEU A 143 1.92 11.42 -4.29
C LEU A 143 1.59 9.94 -4.24
N GLY A 144 0.79 9.56 -3.25
CA GLY A 144 0.42 8.17 -3.01
C GLY A 144 1.56 7.36 -2.39
N LEU A 145 1.53 6.05 -2.58
CA LEU A 145 2.43 5.11 -1.91
C LEU A 145 3.81 5.01 -2.58
N THR A 146 3.86 5.09 -3.90
CA THR A 146 5.11 4.83 -4.66
C THR A 146 5.27 5.75 -5.89
N GLY A 147 4.31 6.63 -6.12
CA GLY A 147 4.32 7.51 -7.30
C GLY A 147 5.26 8.69 -7.13
N MET A 148 6.17 8.88 -8.09
CA MET A 148 6.95 10.10 -8.24
C MET A 148 6.56 10.79 -9.54
N PHE A 149 6.37 12.09 -9.49
CA PHE A 149 5.89 12.89 -10.61
C PHE A 149 6.88 14.02 -10.89
N ILE A 150 7.12 14.26 -12.16
CA ILE A 150 7.86 15.44 -12.60
C ILE A 150 6.88 16.57 -12.87
N ASN A 151 7.16 17.75 -12.36
CA ASN A 151 6.35 18.97 -12.53
C ASN A 151 6.56 19.55 -13.95
N ARG A 152 5.88 18.94 -14.93
CA ARG A 152 6.09 19.18 -16.35
C ARG A 152 5.36 20.42 -16.84
N GLN A 153 6.04 21.22 -17.63
CA GLN A 153 5.44 22.31 -18.38
C GLN A 153 4.36 21.77 -19.35
N ALA A 154 3.27 22.49 -19.48
CA ALA A 154 2.10 22.14 -20.28
C ALA A 154 1.27 20.94 -19.79
N ARG A 155 1.68 20.24 -18.73
CA ARG A 155 0.88 19.19 -18.10
C ARG A 155 0.36 19.63 -16.71
N GLU A 156 1.24 20.11 -15.86
CA GLU A 156 0.88 20.68 -14.57
C GLU A 156 0.61 22.19 -14.71
N ARG A 157 -0.27 22.72 -13.88
CA ARG A 157 -0.66 24.14 -13.90
C ARG A 157 0.56 25.07 -13.79
N ASP A 158 1.44 24.76 -12.86
CA ASP A 158 2.63 25.55 -12.54
C ASP A 158 3.91 24.73 -12.86
N GLY A 159 3.85 23.91 -13.93
CA GLY A 159 4.93 23.05 -14.36
C GLY A 159 6.11 23.81 -14.93
N ILE A 160 7.33 23.39 -14.58
CA ILE A 160 8.56 24.08 -14.95
C ILE A 160 9.53 23.23 -15.77
N VAL A 161 9.40 21.91 -15.78
CA VAL A 161 10.29 21.01 -16.50
C VAL A 161 9.85 20.84 -17.95
N ASN A 162 10.69 21.17 -18.88
CA ASN A 162 10.39 21.03 -20.31
C ASN A 162 10.45 19.59 -20.79
N GLU A 163 9.66 19.27 -21.80
CA GLU A 163 9.71 17.99 -22.51
C GLU A 163 11.07 17.79 -23.20
N GLY A 164 11.42 16.55 -23.47
CA GLY A 164 12.63 16.21 -24.19
C GLY A 164 13.84 15.99 -23.28
N GLU A 165 14.96 16.63 -23.60
CA GLU A 165 16.25 16.37 -22.94
C GLU A 165 16.24 16.73 -21.44
N GLU A 166 15.59 17.83 -21.05
CA GLU A 166 15.50 18.21 -19.64
C GLU A 166 14.73 17.17 -18.83
N LEU A 167 13.59 16.71 -19.35
CA LEU A 167 12.80 15.67 -18.69
C LEU A 167 13.57 14.34 -18.61
N ALA A 168 14.26 13.96 -19.68
CA ALA A 168 15.05 12.73 -19.70
C ALA A 168 16.21 12.81 -18.72
N GLY A 169 16.99 13.88 -18.76
CA GLY A 169 18.12 14.09 -17.85
C GLY A 169 17.72 14.12 -16.37
N LEU A 170 16.61 14.80 -16.05
CA LEU A 170 16.10 14.83 -14.68
C LEU A 170 15.66 13.44 -14.17
N LYS A 171 15.09 12.60 -15.03
CA LYS A 171 14.76 11.22 -14.68
C LYS A 171 15.99 10.39 -14.37
N ASP A 172 17.02 10.52 -15.22
CA ASP A 172 18.29 9.81 -15.06
C ASP A 172 19.06 10.29 -13.80
N GLU A 173 18.88 11.56 -13.41
CA GLU A 173 19.50 12.14 -12.22
C GLU A 173 18.84 11.66 -10.92
N ILE A 174 17.51 11.42 -10.92
CA ILE A 174 16.74 11.02 -9.74
C ILE A 174 16.79 9.50 -9.49
N VAL A 175 16.95 8.68 -10.52
CA VAL A 175 16.98 7.22 -10.44
C VAL A 175 18.40 6.70 -10.32
#